data_71424c37da4b985d5c88d5ddfe71584d
#
_entry.id   71424c37da4b985d5c88d5ddfe71584d
#
_cell.length_a   1.000
_cell.length_b   1.000
_cell.length_c   1.000
_cell.angle_alpha   90.00
_cell.angle_beta   90.00
_cell.angle_gamma   90.00
#
_symmetry.space_group_name_H-M   'P 1'
#
loop_
_entity.id
_entity.type
_entity.pdbx_description
1 polymer ?
#
loop_
_entity_poly.entity_id
_entity_poly.type
_entity_poly.pdbx_seq_one_letter_code
_entity_poly.pdbx_strand_id
1 'polypeptide(L)'
;MLKTITPDEMKRLEENYMNRTGTSALQLMESAARHVADAAAELAGEAGRTVLCLCGPGSNGGDGLAAMRLLTASRPELRAVCWLLPGTLNDAAEHQLRRLQAEAPAVEVVRLTDDPLPSLPENVCCFVDSLFGTGLSRLLTGTALALCAMMNEHERVPTLAVDIPSGLDGTTGVILGCAVRADRTVTFHRPKPGLYRGYGLDFAGQVDVVSIGIPSDEGTSAGFDVLEPSDLRRLLPPRRHLSHKGTYGRVVLLAGSKGMAGAAAISAGAALRAGAGLVTVACPDNIWQIIQTLCPCATCLPLPEDDPTSAFLLLEKALNQADCLGMGCGLGQGPWAQEMVRRVLGSLRRRQDSRPLPTVVDADALNLLSHSDEGYDLSSCVLTPHPAEAARLLRCEVSQVLADQEAAARQLRRQYGAAIVLKNAVSHLIAKEGEALNVLGTPAMAKGGSGDALTGVLCALLAGRQAGAYSMTDLEVLQAACGLHGLAGLAAEARYGQLSVLATDLGRG
;
A
#
# COMPACT_ATOMS: atom_id res chain seq x y z
N MET A 1 -7.19 -0.49 11.31
CA MET A 1 -5.89 -0.08 10.74
C MET A 1 -4.79 -0.45 11.70
N LEU A 2 -3.77 -1.09 11.23
CA LEU A 2 -2.59 -1.46 12.01
C LEU A 2 -1.55 -0.34 11.90
N LYS A 3 -0.98 0.09 13.03
CA LYS A 3 0.16 1.00 12.99
C LYS A 3 1.45 0.22 12.80
N THR A 4 2.33 0.68 11.92
CA THR A 4 3.67 0.14 11.84
C THR A 4 4.42 0.41 13.14
N ILE A 5 5.39 -0.46 13.46
CA ILE A 5 6.26 -0.32 14.63
C ILE A 5 7.70 -0.59 14.22
N THR A 6 8.63 0.30 14.59
CA THR A 6 10.05 0.07 14.32
C THR A 6 10.59 -1.09 15.15
N PRO A 7 11.69 -1.76 14.71
CA PRO A 7 12.34 -2.80 15.49
C PRO A 7 12.64 -2.42 16.93
N ASP A 8 13.17 -1.21 17.14
CA ASP A 8 13.53 -0.71 18.48
C ASP A 8 12.28 -0.43 19.35
N GLU A 9 11.20 0.08 18.74
CA GLU A 9 9.93 0.28 19.45
C GLU A 9 9.31 -1.08 19.83
N MET A 10 9.34 -2.06 18.91
CA MET A 10 8.82 -3.40 19.19
C MET A 10 9.55 -4.08 20.33
N LYS A 11 10.89 -4.05 20.31
CA LYS A 11 11.72 -4.60 21.40
C LYS A 11 11.36 -3.96 22.75
N ARG A 12 11.25 -2.64 22.81
CA ARG A 12 10.87 -1.92 24.06
C ARG A 12 9.45 -2.28 24.51
N LEU A 13 8.53 -2.44 23.56
CA LEU A 13 7.15 -2.85 23.84
C LEU A 13 7.10 -4.24 24.45
N GLU A 14 7.81 -5.21 23.86
CA GLU A 14 7.90 -6.58 24.40
C GLU A 14 8.52 -6.61 25.80
N GLU A 15 9.64 -5.92 26.03
CA GLU A 15 10.29 -5.82 27.34
C GLU A 15 9.36 -5.24 28.40
N ASN A 16 8.66 -4.14 28.08
CA ASN A 16 7.70 -3.50 28.98
C ASN A 16 6.52 -4.40 29.27
N TYR A 17 5.97 -5.09 28.26
CA TYR A 17 4.86 -6.01 28.42
C TYR A 17 5.23 -7.19 29.31
N MET A 18 6.38 -7.83 29.06
CA MET A 18 6.92 -8.94 29.86
C MET A 18 7.13 -8.53 31.32
N ASN A 19 7.76 -7.37 31.55
CA ASN A 19 8.01 -6.87 32.90
C ASN A 19 6.72 -6.57 33.68
N ARG A 20 5.68 -6.08 33.01
CA ARG A 20 4.39 -5.72 33.63
C ARG A 20 3.52 -6.93 33.90
N THR A 21 3.49 -7.90 32.98
CA THR A 21 2.54 -9.04 33.03
C THR A 21 3.14 -10.30 33.61
N GLY A 22 4.48 -10.41 33.66
CA GLY A 22 5.17 -11.67 34.00
C GLY A 22 5.20 -12.68 32.86
N THR A 23 4.74 -12.31 31.66
CA THR A 23 4.82 -13.14 30.45
C THR A 23 6.30 -13.36 30.09
N SER A 24 6.69 -14.58 29.84
CA SER A 24 8.07 -14.86 29.45
C SER A 24 8.27 -14.70 27.92
N ALA A 25 9.51 -14.40 27.52
CA ALA A 25 9.88 -14.37 26.09
C ALA A 25 9.57 -15.71 25.38
N LEU A 26 9.71 -16.84 26.07
CA LEU A 26 9.38 -18.15 25.53
C LEU A 26 7.86 -18.32 25.26
N GLN A 27 7.00 -17.69 26.04
CA GLN A 27 5.56 -17.71 25.78
C GLN A 27 5.18 -16.90 24.54
N LEU A 28 5.79 -15.71 24.36
CA LEU A 28 5.60 -14.91 23.15
C LEU A 28 6.11 -15.66 21.91
N MET A 29 7.32 -16.27 22.00
CA MET A 29 7.92 -17.09 20.95
C MET A 29 7.04 -18.30 20.59
N GLU A 30 6.45 -18.98 21.57
CA GLU A 30 5.55 -20.11 21.32
C GLU A 30 4.28 -19.66 20.59
N SER A 31 3.75 -18.48 20.91
CA SER A 31 2.61 -17.88 20.20
C SER A 31 2.96 -17.51 18.76
N ALA A 32 4.13 -16.90 18.54
CA ALA A 32 4.65 -16.54 17.23
C ALA A 32 4.84 -17.80 16.36
N ALA A 33 5.50 -18.82 16.91
CA ALA A 33 5.83 -20.06 16.22
C ALA A 33 4.60 -20.84 15.72
N ARG A 34 3.46 -20.76 16.40
CA ARG A 34 2.21 -21.39 15.92
C ARG A 34 1.79 -20.83 14.57
N HIS A 35 1.76 -19.52 14.44
CA HIS A 35 1.37 -18.87 13.19
C HIS A 35 2.37 -19.17 12.05
N VAL A 36 3.67 -19.27 12.38
CA VAL A 36 4.70 -19.69 11.41
C VAL A 36 4.50 -21.13 10.98
N ALA A 37 4.18 -22.04 11.93
CA ALA A 37 3.91 -23.45 11.63
C ALA A 37 2.67 -23.60 10.73
N ASP A 38 1.59 -22.88 11.03
CA ASP A 38 0.35 -22.89 10.24
C ASP A 38 0.61 -22.38 8.81
N ALA A 39 1.32 -21.26 8.66
CA ALA A 39 1.69 -20.70 7.36
C ALA A 39 2.61 -21.66 6.56
N ALA A 40 3.57 -22.30 7.22
CA ALA A 40 4.44 -23.28 6.59
C ALA A 40 3.64 -24.53 6.13
N ALA A 41 2.67 -24.98 6.93
CA ALA A 41 1.78 -26.07 6.56
C ALA A 41 0.91 -25.77 5.33
N GLU A 42 0.40 -24.54 5.23
CA GLU A 42 -0.36 -24.08 4.07
C GLU A 42 0.50 -24.05 2.80
N LEU A 43 1.72 -23.50 2.88
CA LEU A 43 2.64 -23.41 1.74
C LEU A 43 3.19 -24.80 1.32
N ALA A 44 3.42 -25.69 2.28
CA ALA A 44 3.94 -27.03 2.00
C ALA A 44 2.94 -27.92 1.22
N GLY A 45 1.63 -27.72 1.42
CA GLY A 45 0.57 -28.42 0.71
C GLY A 45 0.50 -29.92 1.04
N GLU A 46 0.90 -30.78 0.09
CA GLU A 46 0.68 -32.24 0.14
C GLU A 46 1.65 -33.00 1.07
N ALA A 47 1.22 -34.18 1.47
CA ALA A 47 2.02 -35.12 2.29
C ALA A 47 3.31 -35.61 1.61
N GLY A 48 4.28 -36.03 2.40
CA GLY A 48 5.55 -36.64 1.93
C GLY A 48 6.58 -35.64 1.40
N ARG A 49 6.32 -34.30 1.59
CA ARG A 49 7.24 -33.24 1.21
C ARG A 49 8.08 -32.74 2.39
N THR A 50 9.18 -32.09 2.09
CA THR A 50 10.13 -31.58 3.09
C THR A 50 9.99 -30.07 3.24
N VAL A 51 9.80 -29.58 4.47
CA VAL A 51 9.93 -28.19 4.86
C VAL A 51 11.35 -27.97 5.40
N LEU A 52 12.12 -27.10 4.78
CA LEU A 52 13.48 -26.76 5.21
C LEU A 52 13.50 -25.41 5.92
N CYS A 53 13.75 -25.44 7.22
CA CYS A 53 13.87 -24.25 8.05
C CYS A 53 15.35 -23.85 8.22
N LEU A 54 15.67 -22.61 7.89
CA LEU A 54 17.01 -22.05 7.99
C LEU A 54 17.07 -21.14 9.22
N CYS A 55 17.74 -21.62 10.27
CA CYS A 55 17.71 -21.00 11.59
C CYS A 55 18.98 -20.22 11.90
N GLY A 56 18.83 -18.97 12.26
CA GLY A 56 19.92 -18.16 12.81
C GLY A 56 20.17 -18.42 14.30
N PRO A 57 21.24 -17.81 14.86
CA PRO A 57 21.61 -18.03 16.25
C PRO A 57 20.77 -17.24 17.27
N GLY A 58 19.93 -16.31 16.79
CA GLY A 58 19.13 -15.42 17.62
C GLY A 58 17.71 -15.91 17.88
N SER A 59 16.86 -15.03 18.41
CA SER A 59 15.46 -15.33 18.74
C SER A 59 14.63 -15.72 17.52
N ASN A 60 14.90 -15.10 16.35
CA ASN A 60 14.23 -15.47 15.10
C ASN A 60 14.48 -16.96 14.74
N GLY A 61 15.73 -17.46 14.91
CA GLY A 61 16.03 -18.88 14.76
C GLY A 61 15.29 -19.76 15.79
N GLY A 62 15.11 -19.23 17.00
CA GLY A 62 14.28 -19.87 18.03
C GLY A 62 12.80 -19.99 17.62
N ASP A 63 12.23 -18.97 16.99
CA ASP A 63 10.87 -19.01 16.44
C ASP A 63 10.75 -20.10 15.37
N GLY A 64 11.74 -20.23 14.47
CA GLY A 64 11.79 -21.28 13.45
C GLY A 64 11.89 -22.69 14.04
N LEU A 65 12.76 -22.90 15.03
CA LEU A 65 12.88 -24.19 15.72
C LEU A 65 11.57 -24.61 16.42
N ALA A 66 10.93 -23.65 17.11
CA ALA A 66 9.64 -23.88 17.73
C ALA A 66 8.54 -24.16 16.69
N ALA A 67 8.56 -23.45 15.56
CA ALA A 67 7.61 -23.66 14.46
C ALA A 67 7.74 -25.07 13.85
N MET A 68 8.95 -25.56 13.63
CA MET A 68 9.15 -26.91 13.09
C MET A 68 8.70 -28.02 14.06
N ARG A 69 8.88 -27.81 15.37
CA ARG A 69 8.32 -28.70 16.39
C ARG A 69 6.79 -28.74 16.35
N LEU A 70 6.16 -27.57 16.23
CA LEU A 70 4.70 -27.47 16.16
C LEU A 70 4.14 -28.00 14.82
N LEU A 71 4.84 -27.75 13.72
CA LEU A 71 4.48 -28.26 12.39
C LEU A 71 4.43 -29.79 12.39
N THR A 72 5.46 -30.46 12.89
CA THR A 72 5.49 -31.93 12.91
C THR A 72 4.46 -32.53 13.85
N ALA A 73 4.05 -31.81 14.90
CA ALA A 73 2.96 -32.23 15.77
C ALA A 73 1.59 -32.15 15.10
N SER A 74 1.36 -31.10 14.27
CA SER A 74 0.08 -30.90 13.57
C SER A 74 0.01 -31.59 12.20
N ARG A 75 1.14 -31.77 11.52
CA ARG A 75 1.27 -32.35 10.19
C ARG A 75 2.37 -33.42 10.15
N PRO A 76 2.18 -34.56 10.84
CA PRO A 76 3.19 -35.60 10.97
C PRO A 76 3.58 -36.27 9.64
N GLU A 77 2.81 -36.05 8.59
CA GLU A 77 3.08 -36.51 7.23
C GLU A 77 4.10 -35.62 6.48
N LEU A 78 4.42 -34.43 6.97
CA LEU A 78 5.47 -33.56 6.43
C LEU A 78 6.81 -33.87 7.11
N ARG A 79 7.88 -33.95 6.33
CA ARG A 79 9.24 -33.99 6.86
C ARG A 79 9.72 -32.58 7.16
N ALA A 80 10.24 -32.36 8.35
CA ALA A 80 10.89 -31.08 8.70
C ALA A 80 12.39 -31.29 8.86
N VAL A 81 13.17 -30.36 8.31
CA VAL A 81 14.63 -30.31 8.43
C VAL A 81 15.02 -28.90 8.88
N CYS A 82 15.90 -28.77 9.86
CA CYS A 82 16.43 -27.51 10.35
C CYS A 82 17.91 -27.40 10.05
N TRP A 83 18.32 -26.37 9.33
CA TRP A 83 19.73 -26.00 9.16
C TRP A 83 20.07 -24.84 10.06
N LEU A 84 21.02 -25.04 10.96
CA LEU A 84 21.46 -24.04 11.91
C LEU A 84 22.72 -23.35 11.40
N LEU A 85 22.72 -22.00 11.36
CA LEU A 85 23.91 -21.23 11.07
C LEU A 85 25.04 -21.55 12.06
N PRO A 86 26.33 -21.44 11.63
CA PRO A 86 27.46 -21.50 12.54
C PRO A 86 27.36 -20.44 13.65
N GLY A 87 27.80 -20.80 14.85
CA GLY A 87 27.85 -19.89 16.00
C GLY A 87 27.12 -20.43 17.23
N THR A 88 27.15 -19.62 18.28
CA THR A 88 26.50 -19.93 19.57
C THR A 88 25.07 -19.44 19.55
N LEU A 89 24.11 -20.31 19.81
CA LEU A 89 22.70 -19.96 19.96
C LEU A 89 22.51 -19.12 21.23
N ASN A 90 21.58 -18.16 21.18
CA ASN A 90 21.13 -17.47 22.39
C ASN A 90 20.29 -18.42 23.26
N ASP A 91 20.03 -18.03 24.51
CA ASP A 91 19.34 -18.87 25.50
C ASP A 91 17.96 -19.33 25.02
N ALA A 92 17.22 -18.48 24.30
CA ALA A 92 15.88 -18.79 23.78
C ALA A 92 15.95 -19.82 22.64
N ALA A 93 16.84 -19.63 21.68
CA ALA A 93 17.03 -20.59 20.58
C ALA A 93 17.57 -21.92 21.07
N GLU A 94 18.50 -21.91 22.02
CA GLU A 94 19.03 -23.14 22.64
C GLU A 94 17.94 -23.89 23.41
N HIS A 95 17.06 -23.17 24.12
CA HIS A 95 15.90 -23.77 24.78
C HIS A 95 14.96 -24.44 23.77
N GLN A 96 14.64 -23.79 22.66
CA GLN A 96 13.77 -24.33 21.63
C GLN A 96 14.41 -25.52 20.90
N LEU A 97 15.72 -25.50 20.68
CA LEU A 97 16.45 -26.63 20.12
C LEU A 97 16.33 -27.87 21.00
N ARG A 98 16.52 -27.71 22.32
CA ARG A 98 16.37 -28.85 23.28
C ARG A 98 14.95 -29.39 23.29
N ARG A 99 13.95 -28.49 23.24
CA ARG A 99 12.53 -28.90 23.14
C ARG A 99 12.25 -29.63 21.82
N LEU A 100 12.73 -29.14 20.71
CA LEU A 100 12.58 -29.75 19.39
C LEU A 100 13.14 -31.20 19.43
N GLN A 101 14.35 -31.39 19.94
CA GLN A 101 14.99 -32.69 20.03
C GLN A 101 14.26 -33.67 20.96
N ALA A 102 13.63 -33.15 22.03
CA ALA A 102 12.88 -33.97 22.99
C ALA A 102 11.45 -34.31 22.51
N GLU A 103 10.75 -33.33 21.96
CA GLU A 103 9.31 -33.42 21.63
C GLU A 103 9.05 -33.85 20.17
N ALA A 104 10.00 -33.60 19.26
CA ALA A 104 9.92 -33.93 17.83
C ALA A 104 11.23 -34.55 17.29
N PRO A 105 11.66 -35.71 17.81
CA PRO A 105 12.96 -36.32 17.46
C PRO A 105 13.08 -36.75 15.99
N ALA A 106 11.99 -36.76 15.25
CA ALA A 106 11.96 -37.02 13.82
C ALA A 106 12.46 -35.84 12.98
N VAL A 107 12.53 -34.64 13.54
CA VAL A 107 13.07 -33.47 12.86
C VAL A 107 14.60 -33.57 12.77
N GLU A 108 15.08 -33.58 11.55
CA GLU A 108 16.52 -33.60 11.30
C GLU A 108 17.12 -32.20 11.56
N VAL A 109 18.17 -32.13 12.38
CA VAL A 109 18.86 -30.91 12.70
C VAL A 109 20.33 -30.97 12.22
N VAL A 110 20.68 -30.11 11.28
CA VAL A 110 22.03 -30.03 10.71
C VAL A 110 22.68 -28.73 11.15
N ARG A 111 23.81 -28.81 11.87
CA ARG A 111 24.64 -27.63 12.16
C ARG A 111 25.57 -27.39 10.98
N LEU A 112 25.43 -26.23 10.35
CA LEU A 112 26.24 -25.85 9.20
C LEU A 112 27.67 -25.46 9.63
N THR A 113 28.58 -25.68 8.73
CA THR A 113 29.98 -25.17 8.79
C THR A 113 30.12 -24.05 7.76
N ASP A 114 31.25 -23.32 7.81
CA ASP A 114 31.44 -22.14 6.97
C ASP A 114 31.54 -22.43 5.46
N ASP A 115 31.79 -23.69 5.03
CA ASP A 115 31.79 -24.08 3.59
C ASP A 115 32.08 -25.58 3.39
N PRO A 116 31.53 -26.28 2.37
CA PRO A 116 30.42 -25.89 1.49
C PRO A 116 29.04 -26.15 2.15
N LEU A 117 27.97 -25.52 1.60
CA LEU A 117 26.61 -25.85 2.00
C LEU A 117 26.28 -27.32 1.65
N PRO A 118 25.56 -28.06 2.51
CA PRO A 118 25.11 -29.39 2.18
C PRO A 118 24.13 -29.39 1.00
N SER A 119 24.01 -30.51 0.30
CA SER A 119 22.97 -30.68 -0.72
C SER A 119 21.59 -30.50 -0.10
N LEU A 120 20.67 -29.90 -0.86
CA LEU A 120 19.28 -29.78 -0.41
C LEU A 120 18.68 -31.15 -0.09
N PRO A 121 17.87 -31.24 0.97
CA PRO A 121 17.06 -32.43 1.22
C PRO A 121 16.17 -32.75 0.01
N GLU A 122 15.82 -34.03 -0.13
CA GLU A 122 14.88 -34.44 -1.18
C GLU A 122 13.49 -33.83 -0.96
N ASN A 123 12.81 -33.51 -2.06
CA ASN A 123 11.43 -33.05 -2.09
C ASN A 123 11.16 -31.78 -1.26
N VAL A 124 12.11 -30.83 -1.20
CA VAL A 124 11.87 -29.54 -0.55
C VAL A 124 10.73 -28.82 -1.26
N CYS A 125 9.70 -28.48 -0.49
CA CYS A 125 8.49 -27.82 -0.98
C CYS A 125 8.25 -26.45 -0.36
N CYS A 126 8.96 -26.11 0.72
CA CYS A 126 8.88 -24.82 1.36
C CYS A 126 10.18 -24.53 2.10
N PHE A 127 10.72 -23.33 1.93
CA PHE A 127 11.74 -22.78 2.79
C PHE A 127 11.09 -21.96 3.90
N VAL A 128 11.63 -22.06 5.12
CA VAL A 128 11.29 -21.16 6.22
C VAL A 128 12.55 -20.38 6.57
N ASP A 129 12.54 -19.10 6.19
CA ASP A 129 13.60 -18.15 6.50
C ASP A 129 13.45 -17.66 7.93
N SER A 130 14.24 -18.22 8.81
CA SER A 130 14.34 -17.86 10.23
C SER A 130 15.80 -17.51 10.60
N LEU A 131 16.58 -16.99 9.62
CA LEU A 131 17.98 -16.66 9.83
C LEU A 131 18.12 -15.42 10.71
N PHE A 132 17.50 -14.31 10.29
CA PHE A 132 17.58 -13.03 11.00
C PHE A 132 16.23 -12.32 10.96
N GLY A 133 15.78 -11.83 12.10
CA GLY A 133 14.62 -10.94 12.22
C GLY A 133 15.05 -9.47 12.28
N THR A 134 14.26 -8.69 12.98
CA THR A 134 14.44 -7.23 13.13
C THR A 134 15.75 -6.78 13.80
N GLY A 135 16.50 -7.69 14.39
CA GLY A 135 17.80 -7.37 15.04
C GLY A 135 18.99 -7.27 14.08
N LEU A 136 18.81 -7.50 12.78
CA LEU A 136 19.90 -7.42 11.81
C LEU A 136 20.22 -5.94 11.50
N SER A 137 21.48 -5.55 11.73
CA SER A 137 21.98 -4.18 11.48
C SER A 137 23.26 -4.14 10.65
N ARG A 138 23.70 -5.29 10.11
CA ARG A 138 24.94 -5.45 9.34
C ARG A 138 24.69 -6.21 8.06
N LEU A 139 25.59 -6.08 7.09
CA LEU A 139 25.53 -6.83 5.84
C LEU A 139 25.58 -8.35 6.10
N LEU A 140 24.79 -9.10 5.35
CA LEU A 140 24.91 -10.55 5.31
C LEU A 140 26.24 -10.95 4.68
N THR A 141 26.94 -11.89 5.30
CA THR A 141 28.22 -12.41 4.84
C THR A 141 28.31 -13.92 5.09
N GLY A 142 29.30 -14.60 4.50
CA GLY A 142 29.59 -16.01 4.75
C GLY A 142 28.40 -16.92 4.47
N THR A 143 28.20 -17.92 5.31
CA THR A 143 27.15 -18.94 5.20
C THR A 143 25.74 -18.34 5.13
N ALA A 144 25.47 -17.24 5.84
CA ALA A 144 24.16 -16.56 5.80
C ALA A 144 23.88 -15.95 4.43
N LEU A 145 24.88 -15.33 3.79
CA LEU A 145 24.76 -14.82 2.43
C LEU A 145 24.53 -15.95 1.43
N ALA A 146 25.26 -17.06 1.58
CA ALA A 146 25.11 -18.24 0.70
C ALA A 146 23.70 -18.86 0.82
N LEU A 147 23.13 -18.97 2.02
CA LEU A 147 21.77 -19.47 2.24
C LEU A 147 20.71 -18.54 1.65
N CYS A 148 20.89 -17.23 1.80
CA CYS A 148 20.00 -16.24 1.20
C CYS A 148 20.01 -16.37 -0.34
N ALA A 149 21.18 -16.47 -0.95
CA ALA A 149 21.31 -16.67 -2.40
C ALA A 149 20.70 -17.99 -2.84
N MET A 150 20.94 -19.07 -2.11
CA MET A 150 20.38 -20.41 -2.39
C MET A 150 18.83 -20.38 -2.40
N MET A 151 18.19 -19.76 -1.40
CA MET A 151 16.72 -19.64 -1.40
C MET A 151 16.23 -18.88 -2.63
N ASN A 152 16.86 -17.77 -2.96
CA ASN A 152 16.48 -16.93 -4.09
C ASN A 152 16.72 -17.62 -5.45
N GLU A 153 17.68 -18.53 -5.57
CA GLU A 153 17.94 -19.32 -6.78
C GLU A 153 16.86 -20.40 -7.01
N HIS A 154 16.18 -20.83 -5.96
CA HIS A 154 15.14 -21.86 -6.02
C HIS A 154 13.71 -21.25 -6.10
N GLU A 155 13.48 -20.34 -7.04
CA GLU A 155 12.24 -19.56 -7.23
C GLU A 155 10.95 -20.40 -7.27
N ARG A 156 11.02 -21.69 -7.53
CA ARG A 156 9.85 -22.58 -7.57
C ARG A 156 9.48 -23.16 -6.20
N VAL A 157 10.34 -23.00 -5.22
CA VAL A 157 10.10 -23.42 -3.83
C VAL A 157 9.64 -22.20 -3.05
N PRO A 158 8.38 -22.15 -2.62
CA PRO A 158 7.88 -21.01 -1.87
C PRO A 158 8.68 -20.78 -0.58
N THR A 159 8.92 -19.52 -0.27
CA THR A 159 9.67 -19.09 0.90
C THR A 159 8.80 -18.33 1.87
N LEU A 160 8.75 -18.79 3.12
CA LEU A 160 8.12 -18.14 4.26
C LEU A 160 9.16 -17.41 5.09
N ALA A 161 9.05 -16.11 5.24
CA ALA A 161 9.91 -15.33 6.14
C ALA A 161 9.27 -15.20 7.53
N VAL A 162 10.10 -15.37 8.56
CA VAL A 162 9.73 -15.20 9.97
C VAL A 162 10.05 -13.79 10.41
N ASP A 163 9.04 -13.04 10.76
CA ASP A 163 9.02 -11.64 11.20
C ASP A 163 9.38 -10.63 10.10
N ILE A 164 10.51 -10.82 9.42
CA ILE A 164 10.96 -10.02 8.28
C ILE A 164 11.89 -10.87 7.41
N PRO A 165 11.89 -10.73 6.08
CA PRO A 165 12.86 -11.41 5.23
C PRO A 165 14.29 -11.12 5.66
N SER A 166 15.10 -12.15 5.85
CA SER A 166 16.49 -12.00 6.27
C SER A 166 17.29 -11.17 5.28
N GLY A 167 18.00 -10.18 5.77
CA GLY A 167 18.75 -9.23 4.95
C GLY A 167 17.99 -7.97 4.57
N LEU A 168 16.71 -7.84 4.92
CA LEU A 168 15.94 -6.63 4.77
C LEU A 168 15.98 -5.81 6.07
N ASP A 169 16.31 -4.52 5.99
CA ASP A 169 16.29 -3.63 7.16
C ASP A 169 14.82 -3.35 7.58
N GLY A 170 14.51 -3.61 8.85
CA GLY A 170 13.15 -3.54 9.39
C GLY A 170 12.54 -2.13 9.46
N THR A 171 13.34 -1.09 9.34
CA THR A 171 12.90 0.32 9.38
C THR A 171 12.82 0.94 8.00
N THR A 172 13.84 0.71 7.17
CA THR A 172 14.03 1.40 5.89
C THR A 172 13.69 0.54 4.68
N GLY A 173 13.67 -0.79 4.82
CA GLY A 173 13.51 -1.71 3.70
C GLY A 173 14.73 -1.76 2.76
N VAL A 174 15.89 -1.33 3.22
CA VAL A 174 17.15 -1.41 2.47
C VAL A 174 17.69 -2.84 2.55
N ILE A 175 18.26 -3.33 1.44
CA ILE A 175 18.90 -4.64 1.38
C ILE A 175 20.29 -4.57 2.00
N LEU A 176 20.54 -5.41 2.99
CA LEU A 176 21.82 -5.51 3.71
C LEU A 176 22.72 -6.60 3.07
N GLY A 177 23.23 -6.31 1.90
CA GLY A 177 24.07 -7.20 1.09
C GLY A 177 23.28 -8.15 0.20
N CYS A 178 22.45 -9.00 0.77
CA CYS A 178 21.44 -9.81 0.12
C CYS A 178 20.17 -9.79 0.99
N ALA A 179 19.00 -9.99 0.39
CA ALA A 179 17.77 -10.24 1.14
C ALA A 179 17.04 -11.46 0.56
N VAL A 180 16.39 -12.20 1.43
CA VAL A 180 15.54 -13.32 1.03
C VAL A 180 14.29 -12.78 0.37
N ARG A 181 13.96 -13.30 -0.80
CA ARG A 181 12.72 -13.01 -1.50
C ARG A 181 11.65 -13.98 -1.02
N ALA A 182 10.82 -13.54 -0.10
CA ALA A 182 9.75 -14.33 0.45
C ALA A 182 8.48 -14.25 -0.41
N ASP A 183 7.73 -15.35 -0.49
CA ASP A 183 6.37 -15.36 -1.02
C ASP A 183 5.37 -14.91 0.04
N ARG A 184 5.70 -15.18 1.30
CA ARG A 184 4.88 -14.82 2.45
C ARG A 184 5.77 -14.44 3.64
N THR A 185 5.38 -13.41 4.38
CA THR A 185 6.03 -13.00 5.64
C THR A 185 5.02 -13.03 6.77
N VAL A 186 5.29 -13.79 7.81
CA VAL A 186 4.51 -13.76 9.07
C VAL A 186 5.23 -12.82 10.03
N THR A 187 4.67 -11.63 10.24
CA THR A 187 5.23 -10.60 11.12
C THR A 187 4.41 -10.45 12.40
N PHE A 188 5.07 -10.14 13.51
CA PHE A 188 4.48 -10.26 14.85
C PHE A 188 3.95 -8.95 15.38
N HIS A 189 2.76 -8.98 15.96
CA HIS A 189 2.02 -7.93 16.64
C HIS A 189 1.66 -6.74 15.75
N ARG A 190 2.64 -6.09 15.14
CA ARG A 190 2.50 -4.96 14.23
C ARG A 190 3.50 -5.06 13.06
N PRO A 191 3.13 -4.56 11.89
CA PRO A 191 4.03 -4.63 10.74
C PRO A 191 5.21 -3.66 10.91
N LYS A 192 6.39 -4.08 10.44
CA LYS A 192 7.58 -3.25 10.43
C LYS A 192 7.57 -2.32 9.23
N PRO A 193 7.97 -1.04 9.37
CA PRO A 193 7.98 -0.09 8.25
C PRO A 193 8.75 -0.58 7.03
N GLY A 194 9.86 -1.30 7.25
CA GLY A 194 10.72 -1.84 6.19
C GLY A 194 10.03 -2.85 5.27
N LEU A 195 8.92 -3.48 5.69
CA LEU A 195 8.11 -4.36 4.84
C LEU A 195 7.39 -3.59 3.71
N TYR A 196 7.21 -2.28 3.89
CA TYR A 196 6.47 -1.42 2.97
C TYR A 196 7.31 -0.27 2.40
N ARG A 197 8.59 -0.21 2.75
CA ARG A 197 9.54 0.80 2.30
C ARG A 197 10.67 0.16 1.49
N GLY A 198 11.38 0.96 0.73
CA GLY A 198 12.53 0.52 -0.03
C GLY A 198 12.19 -0.67 -0.92
N TYR A 199 12.89 -1.77 -0.71
CA TYR A 199 12.67 -3.04 -1.41
C TYR A 199 11.64 -3.97 -0.71
N GLY A 200 11.05 -3.53 0.43
CA GLY A 200 10.16 -4.37 1.24
C GLY A 200 9.05 -5.05 0.44
N LEU A 201 8.35 -4.30 -0.43
CA LEU A 201 7.25 -4.88 -1.24
C LEU A 201 7.70 -5.97 -2.21
N ASP A 202 8.92 -5.86 -2.76
CA ASP A 202 9.45 -6.85 -3.69
C ASP A 202 9.98 -8.10 -3.00
N PHE A 203 10.28 -7.99 -1.68
CA PHE A 203 10.93 -9.05 -0.94
C PHE A 203 10.06 -9.68 0.17
N ALA A 204 9.04 -8.98 0.68
CA ALA A 204 8.21 -9.50 1.78
C ALA A 204 7.05 -10.42 1.33
N GLY A 205 6.69 -10.40 0.03
CA GLY A 205 5.54 -11.14 -0.46
C GLY A 205 4.23 -10.72 0.23
N GLN A 206 3.34 -11.68 0.47
CA GLN A 206 2.15 -11.45 1.28
C GLN A 206 2.53 -11.29 2.74
N VAL A 207 2.17 -10.15 3.35
CA VAL A 207 2.47 -9.86 4.75
C VAL A 207 1.26 -10.18 5.63
N ASP A 208 1.43 -11.15 6.52
CA ASP A 208 0.44 -11.51 7.53
C ASP A 208 0.88 -11.00 8.90
N VAL A 209 0.10 -10.09 9.46
CA VAL A 209 0.33 -9.56 10.80
C VAL A 209 -0.42 -10.40 11.82
N VAL A 210 0.31 -11.07 12.71
CA VAL A 210 -0.28 -12.02 13.66
C VAL A 210 -0.10 -11.57 15.11
N SER A 211 -1.09 -11.90 15.94
CA SER A 211 -1.01 -11.62 17.38
C SER A 211 -0.11 -12.63 18.07
N ILE A 212 0.78 -12.14 18.92
CA ILE A 212 1.65 -12.97 19.79
C ILE A 212 1.19 -12.97 21.23
N GLY A 213 -0.04 -12.53 21.51
CA GLY A 213 -0.60 -12.44 22.87
C GLY A 213 -0.44 -11.07 23.53
N ILE A 214 0.21 -10.13 22.88
CA ILE A 214 0.25 -8.72 23.29
C ILE A 214 -1.04 -8.04 22.78
N PRO A 215 -1.80 -7.32 23.61
CA PRO A 215 -3.00 -6.60 23.19
C PRO A 215 -2.70 -5.59 22.09
N SER A 216 -3.60 -5.45 21.09
CA SER A 216 -3.38 -4.58 19.93
C SER A 216 -3.31 -3.08 20.27
N ASP A 217 -3.85 -2.68 21.41
CA ASP A 217 -3.82 -1.32 21.97
C ASP A 217 -2.60 -1.07 22.88
N GLU A 218 -1.76 -2.09 23.10
CA GLU A 218 -0.57 -1.97 23.94
C GLU A 218 0.49 -1.08 23.26
N GLY A 219 0.96 -0.10 24.00
CA GLY A 219 2.01 0.83 23.58
C GLY A 219 1.56 1.84 22.52
N THR A 220 2.31 2.94 22.43
CA THR A 220 2.14 3.97 21.40
C THR A 220 3.22 3.78 20.33
N SER A 221 2.86 3.86 19.06
CA SER A 221 3.80 3.92 17.95
C SER A 221 3.61 5.23 17.19
N ALA A 222 4.72 5.85 16.82
CA ALA A 222 4.74 6.98 15.91
C ALA A 222 4.65 6.56 14.44
N GLY A 223 4.44 5.26 14.18
CA GLY A 223 4.36 4.70 12.84
C GLY A 223 3.11 5.10 12.05
N PHE A 224 3.11 4.74 10.79
CA PHE A 224 1.98 4.97 9.87
C PHE A 224 0.84 4.00 10.12
N ASP A 225 -0.38 4.47 9.88
CA ASP A 225 -1.51 3.59 9.71
C ASP A 225 -1.38 2.82 8.38
N VAL A 226 -1.46 1.50 8.42
CA VAL A 226 -1.53 0.63 7.24
C VAL A 226 -2.98 0.21 7.06
N LEU A 227 -3.52 0.48 5.87
CA LEU A 227 -4.90 0.15 5.54
C LEU A 227 -5.04 -1.33 5.22
N GLU A 228 -5.99 -1.98 5.90
CA GLU A 228 -6.41 -3.35 5.62
C GLU A 228 -7.77 -3.38 4.90
N PRO A 229 -8.09 -4.43 4.12
CA PRO A 229 -9.39 -4.55 3.44
C PRO A 229 -10.59 -4.46 4.39
N SER A 230 -10.45 -4.94 5.62
CA SER A 230 -11.48 -4.91 6.67
C SER A 230 -11.84 -3.48 7.11
N ASP A 231 -10.89 -2.54 7.04
CA ASP A 231 -11.09 -1.15 7.42
C ASP A 231 -12.06 -0.43 6.49
N LEU A 232 -12.11 -0.81 5.21
CA LEU A 232 -12.99 -0.18 4.24
C LEU A 232 -14.47 -0.35 4.59
N ARG A 233 -14.86 -1.45 5.21
CA ARG A 233 -16.25 -1.65 5.68
C ARG A 233 -16.67 -0.64 6.75
N ARG A 234 -15.71 -0.18 7.56
CA ARG A 234 -15.92 0.85 8.58
C ARG A 234 -15.99 2.24 7.95
N LEU A 235 -15.12 2.51 7.00
CA LEU A 235 -15.03 3.80 6.32
C LEU A 235 -16.20 4.04 5.34
N LEU A 236 -16.73 2.97 4.73
CA LEU A 236 -17.77 3.02 3.70
C LEU A 236 -19.05 2.36 4.18
N PRO A 237 -19.92 3.09 4.89
CA PRO A 237 -21.18 2.55 5.36
C PRO A 237 -22.13 2.23 4.18
N PRO A 238 -23.03 1.25 4.35
CA PRO A 238 -24.00 0.90 3.32
C PRO A 238 -24.93 2.08 3.02
N ARG A 239 -25.38 2.17 1.77
CA ARG A 239 -26.34 3.19 1.33
C ARG A 239 -27.69 3.01 2.03
N ARG A 240 -28.33 4.13 2.38
CA ARG A 240 -29.67 4.13 2.97
C ARG A 240 -30.72 3.87 1.89
N HIS A 241 -31.77 3.13 2.23
CA HIS A 241 -32.89 2.92 1.32
C HIS A 241 -33.58 4.23 0.91
N LEU A 242 -33.78 5.12 1.89
CA LEU A 242 -34.33 6.47 1.62
C LEU A 242 -33.20 7.41 1.20
N SER A 243 -32.81 7.34 -0.05
CA SER A 243 -31.78 8.19 -0.65
C SER A 243 -32.10 8.45 -2.13
N HIS A 244 -31.53 9.49 -2.69
CA HIS A 244 -31.64 9.88 -4.09
C HIS A 244 -30.28 10.32 -4.64
N LYS A 245 -30.17 10.53 -5.95
CA LYS A 245 -28.90 10.90 -6.59
C LYS A 245 -28.22 12.12 -5.96
N GLY A 246 -28.96 13.10 -5.47
CA GLY A 246 -28.39 14.27 -4.79
C GLY A 246 -27.79 13.97 -3.42
N THR A 247 -28.18 12.86 -2.75
CA THR A 247 -27.62 12.44 -1.45
C THR A 247 -26.14 12.12 -1.55
N TYR A 248 -25.70 11.58 -2.69
CA TYR A 248 -24.31 11.11 -2.90
C TYR A 248 -23.44 12.11 -3.68
N GLY A 249 -23.92 13.35 -3.77
CA GLY A 249 -23.14 14.46 -4.31
C GLY A 249 -23.04 14.54 -5.83
N ARG A 250 -22.59 15.71 -6.28
CA ARG A 250 -22.41 16.08 -7.68
C ARG A 250 -20.94 16.34 -7.94
N VAL A 251 -20.36 15.53 -8.82
CA VAL A 251 -18.99 15.68 -9.28
C VAL A 251 -18.97 16.44 -10.60
N VAL A 252 -18.09 17.44 -10.69
CA VAL A 252 -17.68 18.04 -11.96
C VAL A 252 -16.26 17.64 -12.26
N LEU A 253 -15.98 17.18 -13.48
CA LEU A 253 -14.64 16.83 -13.94
C LEU A 253 -14.24 17.78 -15.06
N LEU A 254 -13.20 18.60 -14.87
CA LEU A 254 -12.54 19.36 -15.93
C LEU A 254 -11.43 18.48 -16.50
N ALA A 255 -11.73 17.75 -17.58
CA ALA A 255 -10.89 16.68 -18.07
C ALA A 255 -11.06 16.43 -19.56
N GLY A 256 -10.06 15.81 -20.16
CA GLY A 256 -10.05 15.43 -21.57
C GLY A 256 -9.60 16.56 -22.50
N SER A 257 -8.99 16.14 -23.59
CA SER A 257 -8.59 16.97 -24.72
C SER A 257 -8.59 16.13 -26.00
N LYS A 258 -8.33 16.76 -27.15
CA LYS A 258 -8.22 16.04 -28.44
C LYS A 258 -7.17 14.93 -28.34
N GLY A 259 -7.60 13.69 -28.55
CA GLY A 259 -6.76 12.48 -28.42
C GLY A 259 -6.74 11.88 -27.01
N MET A 260 -7.28 12.56 -25.97
CA MET A 260 -7.28 12.09 -24.57
C MET A 260 -8.70 12.07 -23.93
N ALA A 261 -9.76 11.94 -24.74
CA ALA A 261 -11.14 11.80 -24.26
C ALA A 261 -11.33 10.55 -23.37
N GLY A 262 -10.51 9.51 -23.56
CA GLY A 262 -10.54 8.27 -22.78
C GLY A 262 -10.23 8.49 -21.29
N ALA A 263 -9.28 9.35 -20.95
CA ALA A 263 -8.92 9.69 -19.56
C ALA A 263 -10.13 10.30 -18.81
N ALA A 264 -10.83 11.26 -19.44
CA ALA A 264 -12.04 11.85 -18.90
C ALA A 264 -13.16 10.80 -18.70
N ALA A 265 -13.33 9.88 -19.66
CA ALA A 265 -14.34 8.82 -19.57
C ALA A 265 -14.01 7.81 -18.46
N ILE A 266 -12.73 7.45 -18.26
CA ILE A 266 -12.27 6.58 -17.16
C ILE A 266 -12.56 7.24 -15.81
N SER A 267 -12.17 8.50 -15.62
CA SER A 267 -12.45 9.24 -14.38
C SER A 267 -13.93 9.32 -14.08
N ALA A 268 -14.77 9.64 -15.09
CA ALA A 268 -16.20 9.71 -14.94
C ALA A 268 -16.83 8.35 -14.58
N GLY A 269 -16.40 7.29 -15.26
CA GLY A 269 -16.85 5.93 -14.99
C GLY A 269 -16.48 5.46 -13.58
N ALA A 270 -15.26 5.71 -13.16
CA ALA A 270 -14.78 5.41 -11.81
C ALA A 270 -15.55 6.20 -10.74
N ALA A 271 -15.82 7.49 -10.95
CA ALA A 271 -16.61 8.29 -10.03
C ALA A 271 -18.04 7.75 -9.86
N LEU A 272 -18.70 7.37 -10.94
CA LEU A 272 -20.04 6.77 -10.89
C LEU A 272 -20.05 5.45 -10.13
N ARG A 273 -19.06 4.58 -10.37
CA ARG A 273 -18.95 3.27 -9.72
C ARG A 273 -18.54 3.37 -8.25
N ALA A 274 -17.71 4.36 -7.91
CA ALA A 274 -17.38 4.67 -6.50
C ALA A 274 -18.55 5.34 -5.77
N GLY A 275 -19.65 5.63 -6.47
CA GLY A 275 -20.90 5.99 -5.83
C GLY A 275 -21.29 7.45 -5.94
N ALA A 276 -20.68 8.28 -6.77
CA ALA A 276 -21.18 9.62 -7.06
C ALA A 276 -22.64 9.60 -7.54
N GLY A 277 -23.45 10.52 -7.04
CA GLY A 277 -24.83 10.58 -7.42
C GLY A 277 -25.05 11.15 -8.83
N LEU A 278 -24.25 12.12 -9.21
CA LEU A 278 -24.23 12.76 -10.53
C LEU A 278 -22.77 13.08 -10.90
N VAL A 279 -22.42 12.85 -12.17
CA VAL A 279 -21.14 13.22 -12.73
C VAL A 279 -21.36 14.03 -14.00
N THR A 280 -20.70 15.19 -14.09
CA THR A 280 -20.67 16.05 -15.28
C THR A 280 -19.23 16.23 -15.72
N VAL A 281 -18.92 15.90 -16.95
CA VAL A 281 -17.60 16.12 -17.55
C VAL A 281 -17.62 17.44 -18.31
N ALA A 282 -16.91 18.43 -17.80
CA ALA A 282 -16.62 19.69 -18.49
C ALA A 282 -15.38 19.49 -19.36
N CYS A 283 -15.55 19.54 -20.64
CA CYS A 283 -14.50 19.21 -21.62
C CYS A 283 -14.58 20.13 -22.84
N PRO A 284 -13.51 20.21 -23.65
CA PRO A 284 -13.56 20.87 -24.95
C PRO A 284 -14.73 20.37 -25.80
N ASP A 285 -15.37 21.29 -26.52
CA ASP A 285 -16.60 21.03 -27.28
C ASP A 285 -16.42 20.05 -28.45
N ASN A 286 -15.20 19.80 -28.85
CA ASN A 286 -14.88 18.87 -29.95
C ASN A 286 -14.77 17.39 -29.53
N ILE A 287 -14.88 17.05 -28.21
CA ILE A 287 -14.70 15.66 -27.71
C ILE A 287 -15.87 15.13 -26.91
N TRP A 288 -16.89 15.92 -26.59
CA TRP A 288 -17.97 15.50 -25.69
C TRP A 288 -18.75 14.26 -26.18
N GLN A 289 -18.96 14.13 -27.50
CA GLN A 289 -19.65 12.97 -28.07
C GLN A 289 -18.88 11.66 -27.80
N ILE A 290 -17.54 11.71 -27.85
CA ILE A 290 -16.68 10.56 -27.57
C ILE A 290 -16.84 10.17 -26.10
N ILE A 291 -16.78 11.15 -25.19
CA ILE A 291 -16.93 10.91 -23.76
C ILE A 291 -18.31 10.33 -23.43
N GLN A 292 -19.37 10.91 -24.01
CA GLN A 292 -20.74 10.45 -23.79
C GLN A 292 -20.96 9.03 -24.32
N THR A 293 -20.30 8.66 -25.41
CA THR A 293 -20.34 7.28 -25.95
C THR A 293 -19.62 6.30 -25.02
N LEU A 294 -18.46 6.67 -24.47
CA LEU A 294 -17.67 5.81 -23.60
C LEU A 294 -18.25 5.71 -22.17
N CYS A 295 -18.90 6.77 -21.68
CA CYS A 295 -19.52 6.84 -20.36
C CYS A 295 -20.92 7.45 -20.43
N PRO A 296 -21.94 6.71 -20.92
CA PRO A 296 -23.28 7.24 -21.16
C PRO A 296 -24.04 7.65 -19.88
N CYS A 297 -23.58 7.22 -18.71
CA CYS A 297 -24.15 7.60 -17.43
C CYS A 297 -23.67 8.96 -16.89
N ALA A 298 -22.63 9.53 -17.47
CA ALA A 298 -22.19 10.89 -17.17
C ALA A 298 -22.85 11.91 -18.12
N THR A 299 -23.10 13.11 -17.64
CA THR A 299 -23.44 14.25 -18.51
C THR A 299 -22.18 14.96 -18.99
N CYS A 300 -22.24 15.63 -20.14
CA CYS A 300 -21.13 16.46 -20.60
C CYS A 300 -21.54 17.94 -20.59
N LEU A 301 -20.57 18.79 -20.26
CA LEU A 301 -20.65 20.24 -20.41
C LEU A 301 -19.59 20.66 -21.45
N PRO A 302 -20.00 20.80 -22.74
CA PRO A 302 -19.08 21.27 -23.78
C PRO A 302 -18.62 22.71 -23.49
N LEU A 303 -17.32 22.93 -23.54
CA LEU A 303 -16.69 24.22 -23.30
C LEU A 303 -15.99 24.71 -24.60
N PRO A 304 -16.24 25.97 -25.04
CA PRO A 304 -15.57 26.51 -26.23
C PRO A 304 -14.07 26.62 -26.02
N GLU A 305 -13.26 26.10 -26.98
CA GLU A 305 -11.80 26.20 -26.93
C GLU A 305 -11.26 27.55 -27.40
N ASP A 306 -12.00 28.22 -28.28
CA ASP A 306 -11.64 29.54 -28.87
C ASP A 306 -11.96 30.71 -27.95
N ASP A 307 -12.81 30.52 -26.92
CA ASP A 307 -13.17 31.54 -25.92
C ASP A 307 -13.04 31.01 -24.48
N PRO A 308 -11.83 31.03 -23.89
CA PRO A 308 -11.61 30.58 -22.50
C PRO A 308 -12.43 31.37 -21.47
N THR A 309 -12.87 32.61 -21.79
CA THR A 309 -13.67 33.42 -20.86
C THR A 309 -15.08 32.86 -20.77
N SER A 310 -15.75 32.65 -21.90
CA SER A 310 -17.06 32.00 -21.94
C SER A 310 -17.01 30.58 -21.40
N ALA A 311 -15.95 29.80 -21.73
CA ALA A 311 -15.73 28.49 -21.18
C ALA A 311 -15.69 28.49 -19.63
N PHE A 312 -14.95 29.42 -19.04
CA PHE A 312 -14.87 29.55 -17.59
C PHE A 312 -16.19 29.97 -16.95
N LEU A 313 -16.95 30.89 -17.55
CA LEU A 313 -18.25 31.29 -17.02
C LEU A 313 -19.26 30.11 -17.02
N LEU A 314 -19.26 29.30 -18.06
CA LEU A 314 -20.07 28.08 -18.12
C LEU A 314 -19.64 27.07 -17.03
N LEU A 315 -18.33 26.84 -16.88
CA LEU A 315 -17.78 25.98 -15.87
C LEU A 315 -18.11 26.49 -14.45
N GLU A 316 -17.91 27.79 -14.18
CA GLU A 316 -18.16 28.41 -12.88
C GLU A 316 -19.63 28.22 -12.45
N LYS A 317 -20.59 28.33 -13.39
CA LYS A 317 -21.99 28.03 -13.12
C LYS A 317 -22.21 26.58 -12.69
N ALA A 318 -21.52 25.62 -13.31
CA ALA A 318 -21.58 24.22 -12.92
C ALA A 318 -20.92 23.98 -11.54
N LEU A 319 -19.77 24.63 -11.28
CA LEU A 319 -19.04 24.53 -10.00
C LEU A 319 -19.85 25.10 -8.83
N ASN A 320 -20.74 26.07 -9.05
CA ASN A 320 -21.61 26.60 -7.99
C ASN A 320 -22.62 25.58 -7.46
N GLN A 321 -22.89 24.55 -8.23
CA GLN A 321 -23.80 23.45 -7.86
C GLN A 321 -23.05 22.14 -7.54
N ALA A 322 -21.73 22.12 -7.72
CA ALA A 322 -20.91 20.94 -7.49
C ALA A 322 -20.64 20.71 -6.00
N ASP A 323 -20.46 19.46 -5.64
CA ASP A 323 -20.00 19.02 -4.32
C ASP A 323 -18.51 18.63 -4.35
N CYS A 324 -17.96 18.38 -5.53
CA CYS A 324 -16.53 18.16 -5.75
C CYS A 324 -16.14 18.48 -7.20
N LEU A 325 -14.93 19.00 -7.37
CA LEU A 325 -14.26 19.16 -8.67
C LEU A 325 -13.10 18.18 -8.77
N GLY A 326 -12.97 17.47 -9.90
CA GLY A 326 -11.73 16.81 -10.32
C GLY A 326 -11.17 17.51 -11.54
N MET A 327 -9.86 17.72 -11.62
CA MET A 327 -9.28 18.35 -12.80
C MET A 327 -7.91 17.79 -13.17
N GLY A 328 -7.66 17.72 -14.49
CA GLY A 328 -6.36 17.41 -15.05
C GLY A 328 -6.25 16.14 -15.88
N CYS A 329 -7.10 15.15 -15.65
CA CYS A 329 -7.06 13.87 -16.37
C CYS A 329 -7.19 14.07 -17.89
N GLY A 330 -6.08 13.90 -18.62
CA GLY A 330 -6.03 14.08 -20.07
C GLY A 330 -6.40 15.50 -20.56
N LEU A 331 -6.21 16.51 -19.71
CA LEU A 331 -6.58 17.91 -20.03
C LEU A 331 -5.64 18.55 -21.04
N GLY A 332 -4.40 18.05 -21.12
CA GLY A 332 -3.33 18.66 -21.87
C GLY A 332 -2.72 19.88 -21.18
N GLN A 333 -1.69 20.46 -21.79
CA GLN A 333 -0.94 21.60 -21.27
C GLN A 333 -0.94 22.79 -22.23
N GLY A 334 -1.87 22.79 -23.19
CA GLY A 334 -2.03 23.89 -24.14
C GLY A 334 -2.55 25.19 -23.49
N PRO A 335 -2.54 26.32 -24.24
CA PRO A 335 -2.94 27.63 -23.69
C PRO A 335 -4.33 27.66 -23.08
N TRP A 336 -5.29 26.94 -23.67
CA TRP A 336 -6.65 26.83 -23.15
C TRP A 336 -6.67 26.14 -21.77
N ALA A 337 -5.99 25.01 -21.66
CA ALA A 337 -5.90 24.26 -20.40
C ALA A 337 -5.19 25.08 -19.30
N GLN A 338 -4.10 25.77 -19.66
CA GLN A 338 -3.38 26.68 -18.75
C GLN A 338 -4.32 27.76 -18.19
N GLU A 339 -5.05 28.43 -19.06
CA GLU A 339 -5.97 29.51 -18.65
C GLU A 339 -7.15 28.95 -17.81
N MET A 340 -7.71 27.80 -18.18
CA MET A 340 -8.79 27.17 -17.40
C MET A 340 -8.33 26.76 -16.01
N VAL A 341 -7.17 26.08 -15.88
CA VAL A 341 -6.61 25.70 -14.58
C VAL A 341 -6.29 26.91 -13.73
N ARG A 342 -5.65 27.93 -14.29
CA ARG A 342 -5.33 29.18 -13.60
C ARG A 342 -6.60 29.87 -13.04
N ARG A 343 -7.66 29.99 -13.85
CA ARG A 343 -8.93 30.59 -13.42
C ARG A 343 -9.63 29.78 -12.35
N VAL A 344 -9.64 28.46 -12.50
CA VAL A 344 -10.23 27.54 -11.51
C VAL A 344 -9.50 27.67 -10.17
N LEU A 345 -8.17 27.52 -10.15
CA LEU A 345 -7.37 27.64 -8.92
C LEU A 345 -7.55 29.01 -8.25
N GLY A 346 -7.54 30.09 -9.04
CA GLY A 346 -7.81 31.45 -8.54
C GLY A 346 -9.23 31.63 -7.98
N SER A 347 -10.21 30.85 -8.45
CA SER A 347 -11.59 30.88 -7.94
C SER A 347 -11.78 30.17 -6.62
N LEU A 348 -10.95 29.15 -6.30
CA LEU A 348 -11.08 28.37 -5.08
C LEU A 348 -10.96 29.23 -3.83
N ARG A 349 -10.04 30.19 -3.79
CA ARG A 349 -9.87 31.11 -2.67
C ARG A 349 -11.16 31.87 -2.33
N ARG A 350 -11.89 32.36 -3.34
CA ARG A 350 -13.17 33.06 -3.14
C ARG A 350 -14.27 32.20 -2.56
N ARG A 351 -14.17 30.88 -2.72
CA ARG A 351 -15.15 29.89 -2.23
C ARG A 351 -14.89 29.45 -0.79
N GLN A 352 -13.67 29.63 -0.27
CA GLN A 352 -13.30 29.21 1.09
C GLN A 352 -14.20 29.86 2.16
N ASP A 353 -14.54 31.14 1.98
CA ASP A 353 -15.33 31.89 2.96
C ASP A 353 -16.83 31.53 2.97
N SER A 354 -17.33 30.89 1.93
CA SER A 354 -18.76 30.59 1.78
C SER A 354 -19.06 29.08 1.79
N ARG A 355 -18.56 28.37 0.81
CA ARG A 355 -18.68 26.92 0.67
C ARG A 355 -17.42 26.40 -0.01
N PRO A 356 -16.44 25.90 0.76
CA PRO A 356 -15.25 25.27 0.19
C PRO A 356 -15.64 24.18 -0.79
N LEU A 357 -15.02 24.16 -1.96
CA LEU A 357 -15.23 23.13 -2.97
C LEU A 357 -14.08 22.13 -2.93
N PRO A 358 -14.27 20.94 -2.37
CA PRO A 358 -13.28 19.88 -2.43
C PRO A 358 -12.82 19.67 -3.87
N THR A 359 -11.51 19.69 -4.10
CA THR A 359 -10.96 19.65 -5.46
C THR A 359 -9.81 18.65 -5.55
N VAL A 360 -9.92 17.68 -6.47
CA VAL A 360 -8.83 16.76 -6.81
C VAL A 360 -8.04 17.36 -7.98
N VAL A 361 -6.74 17.52 -7.79
CA VAL A 361 -5.80 18.03 -8.81
C VAL A 361 -4.85 16.91 -9.18
N ASP A 362 -4.90 16.45 -10.42
CA ASP A 362 -4.12 15.32 -10.92
C ASP A 362 -3.48 15.63 -12.29
N ALA A 363 -2.55 14.81 -12.70
CA ALA A 363 -2.01 14.74 -14.05
C ALA A 363 -1.61 16.11 -14.63
N ASP A 364 -2.22 16.52 -15.76
CA ASP A 364 -1.85 17.77 -16.43
C ASP A 364 -2.10 19.01 -15.56
N ALA A 365 -3.08 19.01 -14.68
CA ALA A 365 -3.30 20.12 -13.76
C ALA A 365 -2.18 20.25 -12.72
N LEU A 366 -1.57 19.14 -12.26
CA LEU A 366 -0.36 19.19 -11.43
C LEU A 366 0.84 19.73 -12.18
N ASN A 367 0.99 19.33 -13.45
CA ASN A 367 2.06 19.85 -14.31
C ASN A 367 1.91 21.37 -14.49
N LEU A 368 0.70 21.85 -14.76
CA LEU A 368 0.42 23.29 -14.90
C LEU A 368 0.63 24.03 -13.57
N LEU A 369 0.23 23.45 -12.45
CA LEU A 369 0.49 24.01 -11.11
C LEU A 369 1.99 24.15 -10.83
N SER A 370 2.82 23.16 -11.24
CA SER A 370 4.27 23.20 -11.01
C SER A 370 5.00 24.33 -11.74
N HIS A 371 4.43 24.85 -12.83
CA HIS A 371 4.95 25.98 -13.61
C HIS A 371 4.39 27.33 -13.15
N SER A 372 3.45 27.34 -12.21
CA SER A 372 2.86 28.59 -11.72
C SER A 372 3.65 29.11 -10.52
N ASP A 373 3.93 30.42 -10.53
CA ASP A 373 4.47 31.14 -9.37
C ASP A 373 3.36 31.85 -8.56
N GLU A 374 2.09 31.68 -8.96
CA GLU A 374 0.95 32.25 -8.25
C GLU A 374 0.70 31.49 -6.94
N GLY A 375 0.48 32.22 -5.85
CA GLY A 375 0.09 31.65 -4.55
C GLY A 375 -1.39 31.29 -4.53
N TYR A 376 -1.74 30.03 -4.76
CA TYR A 376 -3.12 29.53 -4.62
C TYR A 376 -3.39 29.01 -3.21
N ASP A 377 -4.62 29.17 -2.73
CA ASP A 377 -5.08 28.50 -1.53
C ASP A 377 -5.62 27.12 -1.92
N LEU A 378 -4.84 26.08 -1.62
CA LEU A 378 -5.15 24.69 -1.93
C LEU A 378 -5.58 23.89 -0.70
N SER A 379 -5.99 24.55 0.39
CA SER A 379 -6.36 23.89 1.66
C SER A 379 -7.55 22.94 1.54
N SER A 380 -8.44 23.16 0.56
CA SER A 380 -9.54 22.23 0.23
C SER A 380 -9.21 21.24 -0.88
N CYS A 381 -7.95 21.18 -1.32
CA CYS A 381 -7.53 20.32 -2.42
C CYS A 381 -6.89 19.03 -1.95
N VAL A 382 -6.97 18.02 -2.82
CA VAL A 382 -6.20 16.78 -2.80
C VAL A 382 -5.30 16.78 -4.03
N LEU A 383 -3.99 16.76 -3.84
CA LEU A 383 -3.02 16.57 -4.92
C LEU A 383 -2.63 15.11 -5.00
N THR A 384 -2.62 14.56 -6.22
CA THR A 384 -2.36 13.13 -6.45
C THR A 384 -1.13 12.88 -7.34
N PRO A 385 0.06 13.44 -7.00
CA PRO A 385 1.24 13.28 -7.84
C PRO A 385 1.79 11.86 -7.81
N HIS A 386 2.28 11.37 -8.94
CA HIS A 386 3.26 10.29 -9.00
C HIS A 386 4.70 10.88 -8.79
N PRO A 387 5.76 10.07 -8.56
CA PRO A 387 7.08 10.61 -8.20
C PRO A 387 7.63 11.68 -9.14
N ALA A 388 7.41 11.55 -10.45
CA ALA A 388 7.90 12.55 -11.40
C ALA A 388 7.09 13.88 -11.37
N GLU A 389 5.79 13.83 -11.09
CA GLU A 389 4.96 15.03 -10.84
C GLU A 389 5.35 15.68 -9.52
N ALA A 390 5.57 14.88 -8.47
CA ALA A 390 6.05 15.38 -7.18
C ALA A 390 7.40 16.09 -7.32
N ALA A 391 8.34 15.55 -8.09
CA ALA A 391 9.63 16.15 -8.34
C ALA A 391 9.51 17.54 -9.02
N ARG A 392 8.60 17.66 -10.02
CA ARG A 392 8.32 18.97 -10.66
C ARG A 392 7.74 19.96 -9.66
N LEU A 393 6.75 19.55 -8.87
CA LEU A 393 6.13 20.38 -7.83
C LEU A 393 7.13 20.84 -6.76
N LEU A 394 8.08 19.98 -6.38
CA LEU A 394 9.13 20.26 -5.40
C LEU A 394 10.38 20.92 -6.02
N ARG A 395 10.44 21.03 -7.35
CA ARG A 395 11.61 21.55 -8.11
C ARG A 395 12.89 20.79 -7.75
N CYS A 396 12.81 19.45 -7.72
CA CYS A 396 13.92 18.55 -7.40
C CYS A 396 14.01 17.38 -8.39
N GLU A 397 15.05 16.54 -8.26
CA GLU A 397 15.21 15.36 -9.09
C GLU A 397 14.27 14.21 -8.64
N VAL A 398 13.80 13.40 -9.58
CA VAL A 398 12.93 12.24 -9.30
C VAL A 398 13.59 11.25 -8.33
N SER A 399 14.91 11.07 -8.45
CA SER A 399 15.71 10.21 -7.57
C SER A 399 15.63 10.64 -6.10
N GLN A 400 15.54 11.94 -5.82
CA GLN A 400 15.40 12.47 -4.47
C GLN A 400 14.02 12.15 -3.88
N VAL A 401 12.96 12.24 -4.70
CA VAL A 401 11.60 11.82 -4.28
C VAL A 401 11.56 10.32 -4.01
N LEU A 402 12.17 9.51 -4.89
CA LEU A 402 12.19 8.05 -4.74
C LEU A 402 13.03 7.60 -3.53
N ALA A 403 14.09 8.32 -3.18
CA ALA A 403 14.93 8.04 -2.03
C ALA A 403 14.19 8.19 -0.69
N ASP A 404 13.28 9.18 -0.59
CA ASP A 404 12.46 9.39 0.60
C ASP A 404 11.09 9.98 0.22
N GLN A 405 10.18 9.08 -0.15
CA GLN A 405 8.82 9.45 -0.58
C GLN A 405 8.00 10.08 0.55
N GLU A 406 8.27 9.66 1.77
CA GLU A 406 7.62 10.18 2.97
C GLU A 406 7.97 11.65 3.20
N ALA A 407 9.27 11.98 3.19
CA ALA A 407 9.73 13.36 3.31
C ALA A 407 9.20 14.22 2.16
N ALA A 408 9.19 13.68 0.93
CA ALA A 408 8.65 14.38 -0.24
C ALA A 408 7.15 14.67 -0.08
N ALA A 409 6.35 13.68 0.35
CA ALA A 409 4.91 13.87 0.57
C ALA A 409 4.63 14.90 1.69
N ARG A 410 5.39 14.85 2.79
CA ARG A 410 5.31 15.86 3.87
C ARG A 410 5.71 17.25 3.38
N GLN A 411 6.72 17.36 2.52
CA GLN A 411 7.15 18.61 1.93
C GLN A 411 6.06 19.20 1.01
N LEU A 412 5.44 18.39 0.15
CA LEU A 412 4.29 18.79 -0.66
C LEU A 412 3.14 19.33 0.21
N ARG A 413 2.81 18.61 1.29
CA ARG A 413 1.77 19.04 2.24
C ARG A 413 2.08 20.41 2.84
N ARG A 414 3.33 20.64 3.28
CA ARG A 414 3.76 21.93 3.85
C ARG A 414 3.73 23.06 2.82
N GLN A 415 4.16 22.78 1.59
CA GLN A 415 4.28 23.77 0.54
C GLN A 415 2.91 24.22 0.00
N TYR A 416 1.99 23.27 -0.20
CA TYR A 416 0.71 23.54 -0.86
C TYR A 416 -0.49 23.62 0.09
N GLY A 417 -0.33 23.23 1.35
CA GLY A 417 -1.46 23.19 2.29
C GLY A 417 -2.52 22.12 1.97
N ALA A 418 -2.42 21.44 0.84
CA ALA A 418 -3.35 20.43 0.34
C ALA A 418 -3.18 19.06 1.00
N ALA A 419 -4.19 18.22 0.99
CA ALA A 419 -4.01 16.80 1.25
C ALA A 419 -3.25 16.14 0.09
N ILE A 420 -2.42 15.13 0.37
CA ILE A 420 -1.49 14.54 -0.59
C ILE A 420 -1.73 13.03 -0.72
N VAL A 421 -1.81 12.56 -1.94
CA VAL A 421 -1.65 11.15 -2.32
C VAL A 421 -0.41 11.06 -3.20
N LEU A 422 0.75 10.77 -2.65
CA LEU A 422 1.94 10.48 -3.43
C LEU A 422 1.86 9.03 -3.92
N LYS A 423 1.50 8.89 -5.19
CA LYS A 423 1.23 7.59 -5.84
C LYS A 423 2.53 6.84 -6.12
N ASN A 424 2.61 5.60 -5.66
CA ASN A 424 3.60 4.62 -6.07
C ASN A 424 3.06 3.21 -5.73
N ALA A 425 3.90 2.18 -5.79
CA ALA A 425 3.57 0.82 -5.35
C ALA A 425 3.02 0.83 -3.90
N VAL A 426 3.65 1.58 -3.00
CA VAL A 426 3.04 2.07 -1.76
C VAL A 426 2.68 3.53 -1.94
N SER A 427 1.42 3.89 -1.74
CA SER A 427 1.01 5.29 -1.79
C SER A 427 1.07 5.93 -0.40
N HIS A 428 1.74 7.10 -0.31
CA HIS A 428 1.80 7.90 0.92
C HIS A 428 0.62 8.86 0.97
N LEU A 429 -0.18 8.75 2.02
CA LEU A 429 -1.39 9.55 2.25
C LEU A 429 -1.13 10.51 3.39
N ILE A 430 -1.20 11.81 3.13
CA ILE A 430 -0.97 12.84 4.14
C ILE A 430 -2.10 13.85 4.13
N ALA A 431 -2.73 14.05 5.29
CA ALA A 431 -3.74 15.07 5.52
C ALA A 431 -3.45 15.83 6.82
N LYS A 432 -4.32 16.75 7.18
CA LYS A 432 -4.17 17.52 8.44
C LYS A 432 -4.32 16.64 9.68
N GLU A 433 -5.05 15.55 9.59
CA GLU A 433 -5.32 14.62 10.70
C GLU A 433 -4.17 13.63 10.95
N GLY A 434 -3.28 13.44 9.96
CA GLY A 434 -2.16 12.49 10.08
C GLY A 434 -1.71 11.91 8.75
N GLU A 435 -1.07 10.76 8.85
CA GLU A 435 -0.40 10.08 7.76
C GLU A 435 -0.75 8.59 7.72
N ALA A 436 -0.88 8.03 6.53
CA ALA A 436 -1.14 6.60 6.33
C ALA A 436 -0.41 6.08 5.08
N LEU A 437 -0.27 4.76 5.02
CA LEU A 437 0.21 4.04 3.84
C LEU A 437 -0.92 3.23 3.23
N ASN A 438 -1.10 3.32 1.92
CA ASN A 438 -1.89 2.36 1.18
C ASN A 438 -0.95 1.36 0.51
N VAL A 439 -1.05 0.11 0.95
CA VAL A 439 -0.29 -1.04 0.46
C VAL A 439 -1.16 -1.95 -0.43
N LEU A 440 -2.45 -1.63 -0.55
CA LEU A 440 -3.38 -2.37 -1.39
C LEU A 440 -3.17 -1.99 -2.85
N GLY A 441 -3.06 -2.97 -3.69
CA GLY A 441 -2.83 -2.81 -5.12
C GLY A 441 -2.06 -3.98 -5.71
N THR A 442 -1.76 -3.88 -6.99
CA THR A 442 -1.07 -4.93 -7.75
C THR A 442 -0.23 -4.30 -8.86
N PRO A 443 0.87 -4.93 -9.27
CA PRO A 443 1.64 -4.51 -10.45
C PRO A 443 0.80 -4.41 -11.74
N ALA A 444 -0.32 -5.13 -11.84
CA ALA A 444 -1.27 -5.04 -12.96
C ALA A 444 -1.82 -3.61 -13.17
N MET A 445 -1.82 -2.78 -12.11
CA MET A 445 -2.27 -1.39 -12.15
C MET A 445 -1.23 -0.42 -12.73
N ALA A 446 -0.01 -0.86 -13.01
CA ALA A 446 1.05 -0.05 -13.63
C ALA A 446 0.79 0.21 -15.12
N LYS A 447 -0.35 0.84 -15.44
CA LYS A 447 -0.81 1.17 -16.79
C LYS A 447 -1.43 2.56 -16.85
N GLY A 448 -1.40 3.16 -18.04
CA GLY A 448 -2.08 4.44 -18.29
C GLY A 448 -3.57 4.37 -17.96
N GLY A 449 -4.09 5.38 -17.30
CA GLY A 449 -5.49 5.48 -16.90
C GLY A 449 -5.78 5.06 -15.46
N SER A 450 -4.87 4.33 -14.77
CA SER A 450 -5.08 3.95 -13.37
C SER A 450 -5.20 5.18 -12.45
N GLY A 451 -4.38 6.21 -12.66
CA GLY A 451 -4.48 7.49 -11.95
C GLY A 451 -5.81 8.20 -12.20
N ASP A 452 -6.27 8.19 -13.48
CA ASP A 452 -7.55 8.78 -13.84
C ASP A 452 -8.73 8.10 -13.10
N ALA A 453 -8.66 6.78 -12.93
CA ALA A 453 -9.64 6.04 -12.14
C ALA A 453 -9.61 6.45 -10.66
N LEU A 454 -8.41 6.58 -10.06
CA LEU A 454 -8.26 7.04 -8.67
C LEU A 454 -8.83 8.44 -8.46
N THR A 455 -8.58 9.36 -9.41
CA THR A 455 -9.17 10.71 -9.39
C THR A 455 -10.70 10.64 -9.35
N GLY A 456 -11.32 9.78 -10.16
CA GLY A 456 -12.77 9.56 -10.12
C GLY A 456 -13.26 9.06 -8.76
N VAL A 457 -12.58 8.06 -8.17
CA VAL A 457 -12.93 7.50 -6.85
C VAL A 457 -12.83 8.58 -5.76
N LEU A 458 -11.73 9.34 -5.72
CA LEU A 458 -11.55 10.46 -4.79
C LEU A 458 -12.68 11.49 -4.91
N CYS A 459 -13.00 11.91 -6.13
CA CYS A 459 -14.07 12.87 -6.37
C CYS A 459 -15.42 12.37 -5.87
N ALA A 460 -15.75 11.09 -6.05
CA ALA A 460 -17.00 10.50 -5.58
C ALA A 460 -17.13 10.55 -4.05
N LEU A 461 -16.06 10.16 -3.33
CA LEU A 461 -16.09 10.14 -1.86
C LEU A 461 -16.09 11.56 -1.28
N LEU A 462 -15.33 12.50 -1.85
CA LEU A 462 -15.35 13.91 -1.48
C LEU A 462 -16.72 14.53 -1.72
N ALA A 463 -17.36 14.26 -2.86
CA ALA A 463 -18.69 14.76 -3.17
C ALA A 463 -19.76 14.19 -2.22
N GLY A 464 -19.70 12.90 -1.91
CA GLY A 464 -20.61 12.26 -0.95
C GLY A 464 -20.44 12.85 0.46
N ARG A 465 -19.20 13.10 0.89
CA ARG A 465 -18.92 13.77 2.17
C ARG A 465 -19.48 15.19 2.18
N GLN A 466 -19.25 15.96 1.14
CA GLN A 466 -19.73 17.35 1.02
C GLN A 466 -21.24 17.44 1.00
N ALA A 467 -21.91 16.45 0.43
CA ALA A 467 -23.37 16.31 0.40
C ALA A 467 -23.95 15.74 1.71
N GLY A 468 -23.12 15.32 2.67
CA GLY A 468 -23.54 14.77 3.97
C GLY A 468 -23.89 13.29 3.95
N ALA A 469 -23.54 12.53 2.89
CA ALA A 469 -23.71 11.07 2.85
C ALA A 469 -22.75 10.33 3.80
N TYR A 470 -21.56 10.89 3.99
CA TYR A 470 -20.48 10.32 4.80
C TYR A 470 -19.96 11.35 5.83
N SER A 471 -19.54 10.84 6.97
CA SER A 471 -18.81 11.63 7.98
C SER A 471 -17.37 11.11 8.03
N MET A 472 -16.48 11.68 7.22
CA MET A 472 -15.10 11.26 7.04
C MET A 472 -14.17 12.46 7.16
N THR A 473 -13.01 12.28 7.79
CA THR A 473 -11.90 13.21 7.75
C THR A 473 -11.25 13.21 6.36
N ASP A 474 -10.34 14.16 6.09
CA ASP A 474 -9.58 14.15 4.82
C ASP A 474 -8.76 12.86 4.71
N LEU A 475 -8.05 12.46 5.78
CA LEU A 475 -7.25 11.24 5.79
C LEU A 475 -8.10 9.99 5.53
N GLU A 476 -9.27 9.87 6.15
CA GLU A 476 -10.17 8.73 5.94
C GLU A 476 -10.70 8.67 4.50
N VAL A 477 -10.94 9.81 3.86
CA VAL A 477 -11.31 9.84 2.42
C VAL A 477 -10.15 9.32 1.56
N LEU A 478 -8.91 9.77 1.82
CA LEU A 478 -7.73 9.29 1.08
C LEU A 478 -7.56 7.78 1.26
N GLN A 479 -7.66 7.28 2.49
CA GLN A 479 -7.57 5.85 2.81
C GLN A 479 -8.66 5.04 2.09
N ALA A 480 -9.92 5.48 2.17
CA ALA A 480 -11.02 4.79 1.52
C ALA A 480 -10.88 4.77 -0.01
N ALA A 481 -10.50 5.91 -0.61
CA ALA A 481 -10.34 6.00 -2.06
C ALA A 481 -9.19 5.13 -2.58
N CYS A 482 -8.01 5.23 -1.96
CA CYS A 482 -6.85 4.44 -2.36
C CYS A 482 -7.06 2.95 -2.09
N GLY A 483 -7.71 2.60 -0.96
CA GLY A 483 -8.05 1.22 -0.64
C GLY A 483 -9.04 0.60 -1.63
N LEU A 484 -10.14 1.30 -1.96
CA LEU A 484 -11.08 0.85 -2.99
C LEU A 484 -10.41 0.65 -4.34
N HIS A 485 -9.58 1.61 -4.75
CA HIS A 485 -8.83 1.55 -6.00
C HIS A 485 -7.87 0.36 -6.02
N GLY A 486 -7.14 0.11 -4.91
CA GLY A 486 -6.25 -1.04 -4.78
C GLY A 486 -6.99 -2.38 -4.81
N LEU A 487 -8.12 -2.51 -4.08
CA LEU A 487 -8.95 -3.73 -4.11
C LEU A 487 -9.56 -3.97 -5.49
N ALA A 488 -9.98 -2.92 -6.20
CA ALA A 488 -10.45 -3.05 -7.57
C ALA A 488 -9.36 -3.59 -8.50
N GLY A 489 -8.11 -3.17 -8.29
CA GLY A 489 -6.94 -3.71 -9.00
C GLY A 489 -6.72 -5.19 -8.75
N LEU A 490 -6.74 -5.61 -7.48
CA LEU A 490 -6.61 -7.02 -7.09
C LEU A 490 -7.75 -7.89 -7.65
N ALA A 491 -8.99 -7.40 -7.60
CA ALA A 491 -10.15 -8.10 -8.17
C ALA A 491 -10.04 -8.22 -9.70
N ALA A 492 -9.56 -7.18 -10.37
CA ALA A 492 -9.33 -7.20 -11.81
C ALA A 492 -8.21 -8.17 -12.21
N GLU A 493 -7.10 -8.19 -11.44
CA GLU A 493 -6.01 -9.14 -11.65
C GLU A 493 -6.46 -10.58 -11.46
N ALA A 494 -7.23 -10.88 -10.40
CA ALA A 494 -7.78 -12.20 -10.15
C ALA A 494 -8.68 -12.68 -11.31
N ARG A 495 -9.35 -11.75 -11.98
CA ARG A 495 -10.25 -12.08 -13.10
C ARG A 495 -9.56 -12.20 -14.45
N TYR A 496 -8.60 -11.33 -14.74
CA TYR A 496 -8.01 -11.18 -16.09
C TYR A 496 -6.54 -11.59 -16.17
N GLY A 497 -5.88 -11.80 -15.03
CA GLY A 497 -4.44 -12.01 -14.94
C GLY A 497 -3.66 -10.70 -14.99
N GLN A 498 -2.48 -10.70 -14.40
CA GLN A 498 -1.65 -9.51 -14.15
C GLN A 498 -1.36 -8.68 -15.42
N LEU A 499 -1.10 -9.34 -16.54
CA LEU A 499 -0.75 -8.66 -17.80
C LEU A 499 -1.97 -8.05 -18.52
N SER A 500 -3.20 -8.52 -18.24
CA SER A 500 -4.39 -8.22 -19.05
C SER A 500 -5.32 -7.17 -18.45
N VAL A 501 -5.08 -6.72 -17.22
CA VAL A 501 -5.89 -5.67 -16.57
C VAL A 501 -5.79 -4.36 -17.35
N LEU A 502 -6.93 -3.72 -17.57
CA LEU A 502 -7.05 -2.37 -18.11
C LEU A 502 -7.56 -1.39 -17.06
N ALA A 503 -7.28 -0.10 -17.21
CA ALA A 503 -7.78 0.93 -16.30
C ALA A 503 -9.32 0.96 -16.21
N THR A 504 -10.02 0.59 -17.28
CA THR A 504 -11.48 0.47 -17.32
C THR A 504 -12.03 -0.68 -16.47
N ASP A 505 -11.20 -1.68 -16.14
CA ASP A 505 -11.59 -2.81 -15.31
C ASP A 505 -11.58 -2.46 -13.83
N LEU A 506 -10.77 -1.46 -13.43
CA LEU A 506 -10.72 -0.95 -12.05
C LEU A 506 -12.06 -0.39 -11.55
N GLY A 507 -13.00 -0.14 -12.44
CA GLY A 507 -14.36 0.22 -12.10
C GLY A 507 -15.37 -0.92 -12.24
N ARG A 508 -14.96 -2.17 -12.48
CA ARG A 508 -15.84 -3.32 -12.74
C ARG A 508 -15.72 -4.43 -11.68
N GLY A 509 -14.78 -4.28 -10.76
CA GLY A 509 -14.53 -5.20 -9.66
C GLY A 509 -15.42 -5.03 -8.45
#